data_35bda04042723b42d093daccee336533
#
_entry.id   35bda04042723b42d093daccee336533
#
_cell.length_a   1.000
_cell.length_b   1.000
_cell.length_c   1.000
_cell.angle_alpha   90.00
_cell.angle_beta   90.00
_cell.angle_gamma   90.00
#
_symmetry.space_group_name_H-M   'P 1'
#
loop_
_entity.id
_entity.type
_entity.pdbx_description
1 polymer ?
#
loop_
_entity_poly.entity_id
_entity_poly.type
_entity_poly.pdbx_seq_one_letter_code
_entity_poly.pdbx_strand_id
1 'polypeptide(L)'
;MRNWETNSNPWGLGFATRGDWSKDLPVKTMAEDSQVEYLFYVGCGGSFDERAKKISSAMVTLLNEAGVSFAILGAEEKCCGETARRIGNEYLFQTMAAELVETINSYGVQKIITTCPHGYNCLKNEYPQFGGQWVVYHHSEILAQLLRDGRLQTKVVMDKHLIFHDSCYLGRYNSIYDQPRSLIKSIPGLRFSEMDRSRNKSFCCGAGGGRMWMEETLGDRKINDARTEQALALKPDIIGVSCPFCTTMFEDGLKDRNMEEEVRVYDLAELLAQTIKSDKK
;
A
#
# COMPACT_ATOMS: atom_id res chain seq x y z
N MET A 1 12.93 -0.85 17.69
CA MET A 1 12.71 0.52 18.19
C MET A 1 13.82 1.45 17.73
N ARG A 2 15.09 1.19 18.03
CA ARG A 2 16.24 2.07 17.67
C ARG A 2 16.21 2.57 16.21
N ASN A 3 15.84 1.73 15.24
CA ASN A 3 15.79 2.12 13.83
C ASN A 3 14.77 3.25 13.56
N TRP A 4 13.60 3.22 14.23
CA TRP A 4 12.62 4.30 14.10
C TRP A 4 13.11 5.60 14.74
N GLU A 5 13.77 5.52 15.89
CA GLU A 5 14.32 6.69 16.61
C GLU A 5 15.42 7.38 15.81
N THR A 6 16.31 6.60 15.16
CA THR A 6 17.50 7.14 14.49
C THR A 6 17.27 7.43 13.00
N ASN A 7 16.44 6.64 12.31
CA ASN A 7 16.30 6.68 10.85
C ASN A 7 14.85 6.89 10.38
N SER A 8 13.91 7.06 11.29
CA SER A 8 12.48 7.20 11.00
C SER A 8 11.93 6.10 10.08
N ASN A 9 12.46 4.86 10.17
CA ASN A 9 11.96 3.70 9.46
C ASN A 9 12.41 2.38 10.12
N PRO A 10 11.67 1.28 9.93
CA PRO A 10 12.01 -0.01 10.55
C PRO A 10 13.25 -0.71 9.95
N TRP A 11 13.59 -0.42 8.69
CA TRP A 11 14.75 -1.04 8.02
C TRP A 11 16.11 -0.52 8.55
N GLY A 12 16.12 0.63 9.23
CA GLY A 12 17.37 1.24 9.70
C GLY A 12 18.20 1.85 8.58
N LEU A 13 17.61 2.05 7.42
CA LEU A 13 18.23 2.71 6.27
C LEU A 13 18.21 4.24 6.46
N GLY A 14 19.24 4.93 5.97
CA GLY A 14 19.32 6.38 6.07
C GLY A 14 18.15 7.06 5.35
N PHE A 15 17.52 8.05 5.99
CA PHE A 15 16.37 8.75 5.41
C PHE A 15 16.70 9.49 4.11
N ALA A 16 17.97 9.86 3.88
CA ALA A 16 18.41 10.47 2.61
C ALA A 16 18.19 9.54 1.40
N THR A 17 18.19 8.22 1.60
CA THR A 17 17.96 7.24 0.52
C THR A 17 16.47 6.95 0.27
N ARG A 18 15.57 7.57 1.03
CA ARG A 18 14.13 7.30 0.96
C ARG A 18 13.51 7.63 -0.40
N GLY A 19 14.09 8.60 -1.12
CA GLY A 19 13.66 8.99 -2.46
C GLY A 19 14.31 8.18 -3.61
N ASP A 20 15.25 7.29 -3.33
CA ASP A 20 16.06 6.63 -4.38
C ASP A 20 15.23 5.79 -5.36
N TRP A 21 14.13 5.20 -4.90
CA TRP A 21 13.22 4.40 -5.72
C TRP A 21 12.59 5.19 -6.89
N SER A 22 12.52 6.52 -6.79
CA SER A 22 11.82 7.39 -7.74
C SER A 22 12.76 8.09 -8.73
N LYS A 23 14.09 7.93 -8.63
CA LYS A 23 15.08 8.67 -9.42
C LYS A 23 14.88 8.57 -10.95
N ASP A 24 14.43 7.41 -11.42
CA ASP A 24 14.21 7.16 -12.86
C ASP A 24 12.72 7.27 -13.24
N LEU A 25 11.88 7.78 -12.36
CA LEU A 25 10.44 7.92 -12.59
C LEU A 25 10.03 9.38 -12.80
N PRO A 26 9.02 9.64 -13.63
CA PRO A 26 8.52 11.00 -13.88
C PRO A 26 7.66 11.48 -12.70
N VAL A 27 8.29 11.76 -11.57
CA VAL A 27 7.65 12.30 -10.37
C VAL A 27 8.55 13.34 -9.74
N LYS A 28 7.97 14.45 -9.29
CA LYS A 28 8.66 15.52 -8.57
C LYS A 28 8.48 15.36 -7.07
N THR A 29 9.38 15.96 -6.31
CA THR A 29 9.20 16.16 -4.87
C THR A 29 8.36 17.40 -4.59
N MET A 30 7.76 17.51 -3.40
CA MET A 30 7.06 18.71 -2.93
C MET A 30 7.99 19.94 -2.85
N ALA A 31 9.27 19.72 -2.62
CA ALA A 31 10.28 20.78 -2.62
C ALA A 31 10.53 21.33 -4.05
N GLU A 32 10.40 20.52 -5.08
CA GLU A 32 10.54 20.93 -6.49
C GLU A 32 9.25 21.54 -7.05
N ASP A 33 8.09 21.05 -6.63
CA ASP A 33 6.79 21.52 -7.10
C ASP A 33 5.71 21.24 -6.05
N SER A 34 5.35 22.27 -5.29
CA SER A 34 4.30 22.19 -4.27
C SER A 34 2.90 22.54 -4.79
N GLN A 35 2.80 23.02 -6.05
CA GLN A 35 1.52 23.43 -6.65
C GLN A 35 0.82 22.24 -7.31
N VAL A 36 0.64 21.17 -6.54
CA VAL A 36 0.02 19.93 -7.00
C VAL A 36 -1.31 19.66 -6.29
N GLU A 37 -2.16 18.85 -6.90
CA GLU A 37 -3.47 18.49 -6.31
C GLU A 37 -3.32 17.49 -5.16
N TYR A 38 -2.37 16.54 -5.29
CA TYR A 38 -2.18 15.46 -4.33
C TYR A 38 -0.73 15.35 -3.86
N LEU A 39 -0.56 15.11 -2.58
CA LEU A 39 0.64 14.47 -2.07
C LEU A 39 0.50 12.95 -2.20
N PHE A 40 1.41 12.28 -2.88
CA PHE A 40 1.53 10.83 -2.80
C PHE A 40 2.46 10.47 -1.64
N TYR A 41 1.87 10.11 -0.49
CA TYR A 41 2.58 9.60 0.67
C TYR A 41 2.92 8.12 0.45
N VAL A 42 4.19 7.84 0.20
CA VAL A 42 4.70 6.52 -0.23
C VAL A 42 4.76 5.53 0.93
N GLY A 43 5.13 6.00 2.10
CA GLY A 43 5.33 5.18 3.29
C GLY A 43 6.64 4.40 3.26
N CYS A 44 7.00 3.83 4.43
CA CYS A 44 8.28 3.13 4.56
C CYS A 44 8.39 1.90 3.65
N GLY A 45 7.33 1.09 3.54
CA GLY A 45 7.32 -0.07 2.66
C GLY A 45 7.60 0.31 1.22
N GLY A 46 6.83 1.25 0.67
CA GLY A 46 6.97 1.70 -0.71
C GLY A 46 8.32 2.38 -1.02
N SER A 47 9.02 2.89 0.01
CA SER A 47 10.32 3.56 -0.14
C SER A 47 11.52 2.62 -0.01
N PHE A 48 11.45 1.59 0.84
CA PHE A 48 12.63 0.79 1.22
C PHE A 48 12.54 -0.69 0.88
N ASP A 49 11.33 -1.25 0.80
CA ASP A 49 11.16 -2.66 0.46
C ASP A 49 11.19 -2.86 -1.06
N GLU A 50 12.10 -3.69 -1.55
CA GLU A 50 12.31 -3.90 -2.99
C GLU A 50 11.06 -4.42 -3.71
N ARG A 51 10.26 -5.22 -3.01
CA ARG A 51 9.00 -5.70 -3.56
C ARG A 51 7.95 -4.60 -3.62
N ALA A 52 7.81 -3.82 -2.55
CA ALA A 52 6.83 -2.76 -2.46
C ALA A 52 7.17 -1.53 -3.30
N LYS A 53 8.45 -1.28 -3.64
CA LYS A 53 8.85 -0.26 -4.62
C LYS A 53 8.16 -0.44 -5.98
N LYS A 54 7.87 -1.67 -6.38
CA LYS A 54 7.11 -1.96 -7.62
C LYS A 54 5.69 -1.41 -7.54
N ILE A 55 5.06 -1.44 -6.36
CA ILE A 55 3.73 -0.86 -6.12
C ILE A 55 3.80 0.66 -6.26
N SER A 56 4.83 1.29 -5.65
CA SER A 56 5.04 2.74 -5.75
C SER A 56 5.26 3.18 -7.20
N SER A 57 6.08 2.45 -7.95
CA SER A 57 6.35 2.72 -9.37
C SER A 57 5.09 2.54 -10.24
N ALA A 58 4.29 1.52 -9.97
CA ALA A 58 3.01 1.32 -10.64
C ALA A 58 2.05 2.48 -10.38
N MET A 59 1.99 2.98 -9.13
CA MET A 59 1.18 4.16 -8.79
C MET A 59 1.63 5.42 -9.54
N VAL A 60 2.94 5.68 -9.61
CA VAL A 60 3.47 6.82 -10.39
C VAL A 60 3.04 6.69 -11.86
N THR A 61 3.17 5.52 -12.44
CA THR A 61 2.74 5.24 -13.82
C THR A 61 1.25 5.54 -14.01
N LEU A 62 0.40 5.02 -13.14
CA LEU A 62 -1.05 5.17 -13.21
C LEU A 62 -1.51 6.62 -13.02
N LEU A 63 -0.92 7.34 -12.07
CA LEU A 63 -1.26 8.74 -11.82
C LEU A 63 -0.85 9.64 -12.98
N ASN A 64 0.32 9.40 -13.57
CA ASN A 64 0.77 10.13 -14.76
C ASN A 64 -0.11 9.82 -15.99
N GLU A 65 -0.45 8.55 -16.22
CA GLU A 65 -1.33 8.16 -17.33
C GLU A 65 -2.71 8.80 -17.20
N ALA A 66 -3.21 8.92 -15.98
CA ALA A 66 -4.47 9.59 -15.69
C ALA A 66 -4.39 11.12 -15.70
N GLY A 67 -3.22 11.72 -15.93
CA GLY A 67 -3.02 13.17 -15.87
C GLY A 67 -3.29 13.78 -14.49
N VAL A 68 -3.04 13.03 -13.41
CA VAL A 68 -3.17 13.54 -12.04
C VAL A 68 -1.97 14.41 -11.69
N SER A 69 -2.21 15.57 -11.10
CA SER A 69 -1.17 16.44 -10.58
C SER A 69 -0.78 15.98 -9.17
N PHE A 70 0.43 15.48 -8.99
CA PHE A 70 0.91 14.96 -7.70
C PHE A 70 2.43 15.11 -7.54
N ALA A 71 2.88 15.08 -6.29
CA ALA A 71 4.29 15.04 -5.92
C ALA A 71 4.48 14.13 -4.69
N ILE A 72 5.73 13.79 -4.38
CA ILE A 72 6.14 13.00 -3.21
C ILE A 72 6.97 13.87 -2.26
N LEU A 73 7.10 13.47 -0.99
CA LEU A 73 8.01 14.16 -0.06
C LEU A 73 9.49 13.78 -0.28
N GLY A 74 9.75 12.63 -0.92
CA GLY A 74 11.12 12.15 -1.12
C GLY A 74 11.85 11.93 0.20
N ALA A 75 13.04 12.51 0.36
CA ALA A 75 13.85 12.38 1.57
C ALA A 75 13.23 13.04 2.82
N GLU A 76 12.30 13.99 2.65
CA GLU A 76 11.60 14.64 3.77
C GLU A 76 10.50 13.76 4.38
N GLU A 77 10.09 12.70 3.67
CA GLU A 77 9.06 11.80 4.18
C GLU A 77 9.58 11.00 5.38
N LYS A 78 8.75 10.89 6.41
CA LYS A 78 9.01 10.07 7.61
C LYS A 78 8.02 8.92 7.72
N CYS A 79 8.34 7.93 8.55
CA CYS A 79 7.40 6.85 8.89
C CYS A 79 6.17 7.41 9.59
N CYS A 80 5.00 6.86 9.29
CA CYS A 80 3.76 7.23 9.98
C CYS A 80 3.71 6.83 11.47
N GLY A 81 4.70 6.11 11.98
CA GLY A 81 4.76 5.73 13.39
C GLY A 81 3.74 4.64 13.81
N GLU A 82 2.93 4.12 12.89
CA GLU A 82 1.88 3.13 13.19
C GLU A 82 2.43 1.97 14.03
N THR A 83 3.51 1.36 13.58
CA THR A 83 4.12 0.22 14.27
C THR A 83 4.59 0.60 15.68
N ALA A 84 5.22 1.77 15.86
CA ALA A 84 5.66 2.23 17.18
C ALA A 84 4.48 2.32 18.16
N ARG A 85 3.34 2.88 17.70
CA ARG A 85 2.12 2.96 18.50
C ARG A 85 1.56 1.59 18.87
N ARG A 86 1.48 0.67 17.89
CA ARG A 86 0.88 -0.68 18.12
C ARG A 86 1.70 -1.56 19.05
N ILE A 87 3.01 -1.36 19.13
CA ILE A 87 3.87 -2.08 20.08
C ILE A 87 4.04 -1.33 21.42
N GLY A 88 3.28 -0.27 21.65
CA GLY A 88 3.17 0.42 22.94
C GLY A 88 4.09 1.62 23.14
N ASN A 89 4.85 2.06 22.13
CA ASN A 89 5.67 3.27 22.24
C ASN A 89 4.90 4.49 21.73
N GLU A 90 3.96 4.95 22.55
CA GLU A 90 3.12 6.11 22.25
C GLU A 90 3.93 7.40 22.14
N TYR A 91 4.96 7.59 22.96
CA TYR A 91 5.82 8.76 22.92
C TYR A 91 6.50 8.89 21.53
N LEU A 92 7.11 7.82 21.05
CA LEU A 92 7.76 7.82 19.73
C LEU A 92 6.75 8.06 18.61
N PHE A 93 5.57 7.45 18.70
CA PHE A 93 4.49 7.70 17.73
C PHE A 93 4.11 9.17 17.67
N GLN A 94 3.87 9.80 18.83
CA GLN A 94 3.47 11.22 18.88
C GLN A 94 4.56 12.14 18.33
N THR A 95 5.82 11.88 18.63
CA THR A 95 6.94 12.65 18.07
C THR A 95 6.98 12.53 16.54
N MET A 96 6.91 11.32 16.02
CA MET A 96 6.94 11.08 14.57
C MET A 96 5.71 11.68 13.86
N ALA A 97 4.55 11.59 14.49
CA ALA A 97 3.30 12.14 13.95
C ALA A 97 3.35 13.67 13.89
N ALA A 98 3.79 14.33 14.97
CA ALA A 98 3.91 15.78 15.01
C ALA A 98 4.86 16.31 13.93
N GLU A 99 6.05 15.70 13.80
CA GLU A 99 7.04 16.08 12.80
C GLU A 99 6.52 15.88 11.36
N LEU A 100 5.83 14.77 11.08
CA LEU A 100 5.27 14.53 9.75
C LEU A 100 4.11 15.46 9.42
N VAL A 101 3.26 15.78 10.41
CA VAL A 101 2.17 16.76 10.28
C VAL A 101 2.74 18.14 9.98
N GLU A 102 3.77 18.58 10.68
CA GLU A 102 4.45 19.86 10.42
C GLU A 102 4.99 19.90 8.98
N THR A 103 5.70 18.85 8.56
CA THR A 103 6.25 18.75 7.20
C THR A 103 5.15 18.84 6.13
N ILE A 104 4.08 18.06 6.26
CA ILE A 104 2.99 18.05 5.26
C ILE A 104 2.26 19.41 5.25
N ASN A 105 1.98 19.98 6.42
CA ASN A 105 1.28 21.27 6.53
C ASN A 105 2.10 22.43 5.98
N SER A 106 3.44 22.39 6.05
CA SER A 106 4.30 23.43 5.50
C SER A 106 4.16 23.61 3.99
N TYR A 107 3.74 22.53 3.30
CA TYR A 107 3.46 22.56 1.85
C TYR A 107 2.01 22.94 1.50
N GLY A 108 1.13 23.15 2.47
CA GLY A 108 -0.27 23.50 2.24
C GLY A 108 -1.11 22.37 1.62
N VAL A 109 -0.67 21.12 1.76
CA VAL A 109 -1.36 19.94 1.21
C VAL A 109 -2.78 19.83 1.75
N GLN A 110 -3.73 19.51 0.87
CA GLN A 110 -5.13 19.28 1.21
C GLN A 110 -5.57 17.83 0.96
N LYS A 111 -4.93 17.15 0.01
CA LYS A 111 -5.29 15.79 -0.41
C LYS A 111 -4.07 14.88 -0.44
N ILE A 112 -4.21 13.69 0.13
CA ILE A 112 -3.13 12.70 0.22
C ILE A 112 -3.59 11.39 -0.40
N ILE A 113 -2.73 10.75 -1.20
CA ILE A 113 -2.89 9.38 -1.68
C ILE A 113 -1.84 8.51 -1.00
N THR A 114 -2.20 7.29 -0.58
CA THR A 114 -1.22 6.33 -0.07
C THR A 114 -1.59 4.90 -0.46
N THR A 115 -0.59 4.03 -0.63
CA THR A 115 -0.78 2.60 -0.93
C THR A 115 -0.87 1.73 0.32
N CYS A 116 -0.43 2.24 1.46
CA CYS A 116 -0.39 1.48 2.70
C CYS A 116 -1.62 1.76 3.57
N PRO A 117 -2.49 0.76 3.84
CA PRO A 117 -3.65 0.94 4.72
C PRO A 117 -3.30 1.35 6.17
N HIS A 118 -2.10 0.99 6.64
CA HIS A 118 -1.60 1.40 7.96
C HIS A 118 -1.32 2.91 7.97
N GLY A 119 -0.59 3.41 6.97
CA GLY A 119 -0.37 4.84 6.76
C GLY A 119 -1.68 5.60 6.53
N TYR A 120 -2.58 5.03 5.72
CA TYR A 120 -3.92 5.59 5.50
C TYR A 120 -4.67 5.79 6.81
N ASN A 121 -4.69 4.78 7.69
CA ASN A 121 -5.37 4.87 8.98
C ASN A 121 -4.75 5.94 9.89
N CYS A 122 -3.42 6.02 9.96
CA CYS A 122 -2.73 7.05 10.73
C CYS A 122 -3.07 8.46 10.22
N LEU A 123 -2.87 8.70 8.93
CA LEU A 123 -3.08 10.01 8.30
C LEU A 123 -4.53 10.48 8.43
N LYS A 124 -5.51 9.57 8.25
CA LYS A 124 -6.93 9.90 8.24
C LYS A 124 -7.54 9.98 9.63
N ASN A 125 -7.25 9.01 10.51
CA ASN A 125 -8.00 8.82 11.75
C ASN A 125 -7.20 9.22 13.00
N GLU A 126 -5.87 9.22 12.94
CA GLU A 126 -5.03 9.42 14.11
C GLU A 126 -4.32 10.79 14.09
N TYR A 127 -3.94 11.30 12.93
CA TYR A 127 -3.24 12.58 12.79
C TYR A 127 -4.08 13.85 12.95
N PRO A 128 -5.43 13.83 12.84
CA PRO A 128 -6.23 15.00 13.19
C PRO A 128 -5.98 15.54 14.60
N GLN A 129 -5.63 14.67 15.57
CA GLN A 129 -5.27 15.10 16.92
C GLN A 129 -3.95 15.88 17.02
N PHE A 130 -3.12 15.83 15.96
CA PHE A 130 -1.86 16.56 15.85
C PHE A 130 -1.93 17.73 14.85
N GLY A 131 -3.15 18.08 14.37
CA GLY A 131 -3.36 19.16 13.41
C GLY A 131 -3.25 18.76 11.94
N GLY A 132 -3.18 17.47 11.63
CA GLY A 132 -3.22 16.94 10.26
C GLY A 132 -4.63 16.77 9.77
N GLN A 133 -5.17 17.75 9.02
CA GLN A 133 -6.54 17.75 8.54
C GLN A 133 -6.58 17.73 7.02
N TRP A 134 -6.45 16.53 6.44
CA TRP A 134 -6.41 16.30 4.99
C TRP A 134 -7.51 15.33 4.55
N VAL A 135 -7.88 15.40 3.28
CA VAL A 135 -8.65 14.33 2.65
C VAL A 135 -7.66 13.24 2.23
N VAL A 136 -7.73 12.09 2.88
CA VAL A 136 -6.82 10.97 2.60
C VAL A 136 -7.54 9.92 1.78
N TYR A 137 -6.90 9.50 0.68
CA TYR A 137 -7.36 8.44 -0.20
C TYR A 137 -6.41 7.25 -0.15
N HIS A 138 -6.96 6.07 0.03
CA HIS A 138 -6.24 4.86 -0.29
C HIS A 138 -6.14 4.70 -1.81
N HIS A 139 -5.05 4.14 -2.33
CA HIS A 139 -4.86 4.04 -3.78
C HIS A 139 -6.02 3.34 -4.50
N SER A 140 -6.65 2.33 -3.86
CA SER A 140 -7.81 1.68 -4.44
C SER A 140 -9.03 2.58 -4.61
N GLU A 141 -9.18 3.63 -3.79
CA GLU A 141 -10.27 4.60 -3.91
C GLU A 141 -10.02 5.53 -5.10
N ILE A 142 -8.83 6.11 -5.19
CA ILE A 142 -8.49 7.04 -6.27
C ILE A 142 -8.45 6.34 -7.62
N LEU A 143 -7.88 5.13 -7.71
CA LEU A 143 -7.84 4.37 -8.95
C LEU A 143 -9.23 3.97 -9.43
N ALA A 144 -10.12 3.55 -8.51
CA ALA A 144 -11.51 3.27 -8.84
C ALA A 144 -12.26 4.52 -9.33
N GLN A 145 -11.96 5.70 -8.77
CA GLN A 145 -12.50 6.96 -9.25
C GLN A 145 -11.99 7.28 -10.65
N LEU A 146 -10.68 7.20 -10.89
CA LEU A 146 -10.07 7.51 -12.20
C LEU A 146 -10.60 6.61 -13.33
N LEU A 147 -10.89 5.34 -13.03
CA LEU A 147 -11.56 4.43 -13.98
C LEU A 147 -13.01 4.86 -14.27
N ARG A 148 -13.78 5.21 -13.23
CA ARG A 148 -15.17 5.69 -13.42
C ARG A 148 -15.24 6.98 -14.22
N ASP A 149 -14.26 7.87 -14.01
CA ASP A 149 -14.18 9.15 -14.70
C ASP A 149 -13.61 9.02 -16.13
N GLY A 150 -13.25 7.79 -16.55
CA GLY A 150 -12.68 7.51 -17.87
C GLY A 150 -11.23 8.01 -18.06
N ARG A 151 -10.58 8.45 -16.99
CA ARG A 151 -9.18 8.92 -17.00
C ARG A 151 -8.17 7.77 -17.04
N LEU A 152 -8.59 6.56 -16.66
CA LEU A 152 -7.88 5.30 -16.87
C LEU A 152 -8.78 4.33 -17.62
N GLN A 153 -8.19 3.49 -18.47
CA GLN A 153 -8.92 2.48 -19.23
C GLN A 153 -8.12 1.18 -19.29
N THR A 154 -8.71 0.10 -18.83
CA THR A 154 -8.15 -1.25 -18.94
C THR A 154 -8.43 -1.82 -20.32
N LYS A 155 -7.38 -2.09 -21.10
CA LYS A 155 -7.48 -2.53 -22.50
C LYS A 155 -6.86 -3.91 -22.73
N VAL A 156 -5.96 -4.34 -21.86
CA VAL A 156 -5.27 -5.63 -22.00
C VAL A 156 -6.06 -6.71 -21.29
N VAL A 157 -6.38 -7.78 -22.03
CA VAL A 157 -7.09 -8.96 -21.48
C VAL A 157 -6.14 -9.78 -20.63
N MET A 158 -6.57 -10.14 -19.43
CA MET A 158 -5.81 -10.98 -18.49
C MET A 158 -6.63 -12.25 -18.18
N ASP A 159 -6.39 -13.34 -18.92
CA ASP A 159 -7.06 -14.63 -18.66
C ASP A 159 -6.39 -15.35 -17.49
N LYS A 160 -6.72 -14.92 -16.26
CA LYS A 160 -6.21 -15.45 -15.01
C LYS A 160 -7.32 -15.56 -13.97
N HIS A 161 -7.15 -16.48 -13.03
CA HIS A 161 -8.01 -16.61 -11.85
C HIS A 161 -7.38 -15.86 -10.68
N LEU A 162 -8.09 -14.85 -10.18
CA LEU A 162 -7.68 -14.01 -9.05
C LEU A 162 -8.59 -14.23 -7.86
N ILE A 163 -7.98 -14.36 -6.69
CA ILE A 163 -8.63 -14.19 -5.39
C ILE A 163 -8.12 -12.91 -4.74
N PHE A 164 -8.92 -12.30 -3.85
CA PHE A 164 -8.54 -11.04 -3.21
C PHE A 164 -8.47 -11.18 -1.68
N HIS A 165 -7.38 -10.65 -1.11
CA HIS A 165 -7.22 -10.53 0.34
C HIS A 165 -7.61 -9.13 0.82
N ASP A 166 -8.67 -9.06 1.63
CA ASP A 166 -9.06 -7.83 2.30
C ASP A 166 -8.07 -7.49 3.43
N SER A 167 -7.31 -6.42 3.26
CA SER A 167 -6.44 -5.89 4.31
C SER A 167 -7.28 -5.41 5.50
N CYS A 168 -6.88 -5.78 6.72
CA CYS A 168 -7.64 -5.46 7.92
C CYS A 168 -7.78 -3.95 8.17
N TYR A 169 -6.74 -3.17 7.93
CA TYR A 169 -6.77 -1.71 8.10
C TYR A 169 -7.60 -1.00 7.03
N LEU A 170 -7.68 -1.56 5.82
CA LEU A 170 -8.54 -1.02 4.77
C LEU A 170 -10.00 -1.38 5.03
N GLY A 171 -10.28 -2.66 5.25
CA GLY A 171 -11.64 -3.17 5.42
C GLY A 171 -12.19 -2.91 6.81
N ARG A 172 -11.72 -3.65 7.84
CA ARG A 172 -12.32 -3.59 9.19
C ARG A 172 -12.23 -2.23 9.86
N TYR A 173 -11.12 -1.51 9.69
CA TYR A 173 -10.91 -0.21 10.31
C TYR A 173 -11.56 0.95 9.53
N ASN A 174 -11.63 0.83 8.20
CA ASN A 174 -12.05 1.94 7.34
C ASN A 174 -13.23 1.61 6.40
N SER A 175 -13.78 0.40 6.47
CA SER A 175 -14.96 -0.07 5.70
C SER A 175 -14.82 0.03 4.18
N ILE A 176 -13.58 0.00 3.65
CA ILE A 176 -13.29 0.06 2.22
C ILE A 176 -13.20 -1.37 1.66
N TYR A 177 -14.28 -1.84 1.03
CA TYR A 177 -14.40 -3.19 0.47
C TYR A 177 -14.73 -3.20 -1.02
N ASP A 178 -15.50 -2.23 -1.50
CA ASP A 178 -16.07 -2.26 -2.84
C ASP A 178 -15.13 -1.66 -3.89
N GLN A 179 -14.31 -0.68 -3.53
CA GLN A 179 -13.34 -0.06 -4.42
C GLN A 179 -12.30 -1.07 -4.94
N PRO A 180 -11.65 -1.91 -4.09
CA PRO A 180 -10.78 -2.97 -4.57
C PRO A 180 -11.48 -3.92 -5.55
N ARG A 181 -12.72 -4.30 -5.27
CA ARG A 181 -13.50 -5.20 -6.12
C ARG A 181 -13.90 -4.57 -7.44
N SER A 182 -14.18 -3.27 -7.44
CA SER A 182 -14.47 -2.54 -8.68
C SER A 182 -13.24 -2.48 -9.60
N LEU A 183 -12.04 -2.32 -9.06
CA LEU A 183 -10.78 -2.40 -9.81
C LEU A 183 -10.59 -3.79 -10.43
N ILE A 184 -10.75 -4.85 -9.65
CA ILE A 184 -10.61 -6.23 -10.13
C ILE A 184 -11.58 -6.50 -11.28
N LYS A 185 -12.85 -6.10 -11.11
CA LYS A 185 -13.91 -6.31 -12.12
C LYS A 185 -13.73 -5.46 -13.40
N SER A 186 -12.93 -4.40 -13.34
CA SER A 186 -12.64 -3.57 -14.52
C SER A 186 -11.61 -4.21 -15.45
N ILE A 187 -10.86 -5.23 -14.99
CA ILE A 187 -9.81 -5.89 -15.78
C ILE A 187 -10.44 -6.94 -16.70
N PRO A 188 -10.36 -6.78 -18.03
CA PRO A 188 -10.98 -7.71 -18.96
C PRO A 188 -10.37 -9.11 -18.86
N GLY A 189 -11.21 -10.15 -18.89
CA GLY A 189 -10.81 -11.56 -18.86
C GLY A 189 -10.44 -12.09 -17.48
N LEU A 190 -10.28 -11.23 -16.46
CA LEU A 190 -9.91 -11.66 -15.12
C LEU A 190 -11.10 -12.34 -14.42
N ARG A 191 -10.92 -13.61 -14.04
CA ARG A 191 -11.91 -14.38 -13.27
C ARG A 191 -11.67 -14.14 -11.79
N PHE A 192 -12.65 -13.60 -11.10
CA PHE A 192 -12.56 -13.26 -9.67
C PHE A 192 -13.39 -14.18 -8.80
N SER A 193 -12.79 -14.71 -7.73
CA SER A 193 -13.48 -15.45 -6.67
C SER A 193 -13.20 -14.85 -5.30
N GLU A 194 -14.22 -14.83 -4.45
CA GLU A 194 -14.08 -14.45 -3.05
C GLU A 194 -13.52 -15.62 -2.22
N MET A 195 -12.68 -15.31 -1.26
CA MET A 195 -12.31 -16.28 -0.23
C MET A 195 -13.47 -16.45 0.76
N ASP A 196 -13.62 -17.63 1.38
CA ASP A 196 -14.65 -17.89 2.40
C ASP A 196 -14.62 -16.87 3.53
N ARG A 197 -13.40 -16.53 3.97
CA ARG A 197 -13.15 -15.46 4.94
C ARG A 197 -12.73 -14.19 4.21
N SER A 198 -13.71 -13.40 3.78
CA SER A 198 -13.55 -12.16 3.03
C SER A 198 -14.24 -10.99 3.73
N ARG A 199 -14.03 -9.79 3.25
CA ARG A 199 -14.57 -8.53 3.77
C ARG A 199 -14.30 -8.37 5.28
N ASN A 200 -15.34 -8.07 6.08
CA ASN A 200 -15.23 -7.88 7.53
C ASN A 200 -14.80 -9.16 8.29
N LYS A 201 -15.01 -10.34 7.69
CA LYS A 201 -14.58 -11.64 8.23
C LYS A 201 -13.20 -12.08 7.74
N SER A 202 -12.50 -11.24 6.96
CA SER A 202 -11.18 -11.58 6.42
C SER A 202 -10.20 -12.01 7.51
N PHE A 203 -9.47 -13.11 7.26
CA PHE A 203 -8.41 -13.55 8.16
C PHE A 203 -7.17 -12.67 7.95
N CYS A 204 -6.41 -12.42 9.02
CA CYS A 204 -5.23 -11.57 8.97
C CYS A 204 -4.12 -12.18 8.11
N CYS A 205 -3.31 -11.34 7.45
CA CYS A 205 -2.08 -11.79 6.78
C CYS A 205 -0.91 -12.04 7.75
N GLY A 206 -1.02 -11.54 9.00
CA GLY A 206 0.02 -11.72 10.01
C GLY A 206 0.97 -10.53 10.22
N ALA A 207 0.97 -9.52 9.35
CA ALA A 207 1.95 -8.42 9.41
C ALA A 207 1.66 -7.34 10.46
N GLY A 208 0.37 -7.04 10.69
CA GLY A 208 -0.06 -5.87 11.47
C GLY A 208 0.37 -5.88 12.94
N GLY A 209 0.28 -4.73 13.59
CA GLY A 209 0.66 -4.58 14.99
C GLY A 209 2.16 -4.75 15.27
N GLY A 210 2.99 -4.53 14.26
CA GLY A 210 4.44 -4.73 14.37
C GLY A 210 4.90 -6.19 14.26
N ARG A 211 3.97 -7.14 14.03
CA ARG A 211 4.28 -8.57 14.04
C ARG A 211 5.27 -9.00 12.94
N MET A 212 5.25 -8.37 11.77
CA MET A 212 6.24 -8.66 10.73
C MET A 212 7.70 -8.38 11.13
N TRP A 213 7.92 -7.62 12.21
CA TRP A 213 9.24 -7.31 12.77
C TRP A 213 9.60 -8.18 13.97
N MET A 214 8.76 -9.17 14.28
CA MET A 214 8.91 -10.05 15.44
C MET A 214 8.85 -11.50 15.00
N GLU A 215 9.59 -12.36 15.71
CA GLU A 215 9.41 -13.82 15.54
C GLU A 215 8.03 -14.25 16.04
N GLU A 216 7.39 -15.11 15.27
CA GLU A 216 6.11 -15.70 15.63
C GLU A 216 6.37 -17.02 16.35
N THR A 217 6.47 -16.96 17.69
CA THR A 217 6.87 -18.07 18.56
C THR A 217 5.72 -18.79 19.25
N LEU A 218 4.49 -18.24 19.16
CA LEU A 218 3.29 -18.78 19.81
C LEU A 218 2.35 -19.42 18.80
N GLY A 219 1.74 -20.54 19.17
CA GLY A 219 0.80 -21.29 18.34
C GLY A 219 1.47 -22.39 17.52
N ASP A 220 0.64 -23.16 16.82
CA ASP A 220 1.07 -24.36 16.08
C ASP A 220 1.58 -24.04 14.67
N ARG A 221 1.30 -22.84 14.17
CA ARG A 221 1.72 -22.39 12.83
C ARG A 221 1.63 -20.87 12.69
N LYS A 222 2.40 -20.32 11.75
CA LYS A 222 2.39 -18.89 11.43
C LYS A 222 1.03 -18.44 10.86
N ILE A 223 0.64 -17.21 11.12
CA ILE A 223 -0.62 -16.64 10.63
C ILE A 223 -0.61 -16.49 9.11
N ASN A 224 0.51 -16.04 8.51
CA ASN A 224 0.63 -15.94 7.06
C ASN A 224 0.52 -17.30 6.37
N ASP A 225 1.08 -18.36 6.96
CA ASP A 225 0.97 -19.72 6.46
C ASP A 225 -0.48 -20.17 6.43
N ALA A 226 -1.22 -20.00 7.54
CA ALA A 226 -2.64 -20.32 7.61
C ALA A 226 -3.49 -19.53 6.59
N ARG A 227 -3.14 -18.24 6.36
CA ARG A 227 -3.87 -17.44 5.38
C ARG A 227 -3.53 -17.82 3.94
N THR A 228 -2.28 -18.14 3.66
CA THR A 228 -1.84 -18.60 2.34
C THR A 228 -2.51 -19.93 1.98
N GLU A 229 -2.66 -20.85 2.92
CA GLU A 229 -3.40 -22.10 2.71
C GLU A 229 -4.86 -21.83 2.30
N GLN A 230 -5.56 -20.93 2.99
CA GLN A 230 -6.93 -20.56 2.63
C GLN A 230 -7.00 -19.95 1.20
N ALA A 231 -5.98 -19.22 0.79
CA ALA A 231 -5.87 -18.69 -0.55
C ALA A 231 -5.68 -19.79 -1.60
N LEU A 232 -4.73 -20.68 -1.37
CA LEU A 232 -4.39 -21.79 -2.27
C LEU A 232 -5.50 -22.83 -2.42
N ALA A 233 -6.39 -22.96 -1.44
CA ALA A 233 -7.55 -23.86 -1.52
C ALA A 233 -8.48 -23.53 -2.72
N LEU A 234 -8.46 -22.29 -3.22
CA LEU A 234 -9.21 -21.84 -4.40
C LEU A 234 -8.44 -22.01 -5.72
N LYS A 235 -7.22 -22.52 -5.69
CA LYS A 235 -6.33 -22.71 -6.85
C LYS A 235 -6.25 -21.48 -7.74
N PRO A 236 -5.86 -20.29 -7.22
CA PRO A 236 -5.75 -19.09 -8.01
C PRO A 236 -4.45 -19.07 -8.81
N ASP A 237 -4.44 -18.32 -9.91
CA ASP A 237 -3.20 -17.87 -10.57
C ASP A 237 -2.60 -16.66 -9.83
N ILE A 238 -3.48 -15.83 -9.25
CA ILE A 238 -3.11 -14.55 -8.64
C ILE A 238 -3.78 -14.37 -7.27
N ILE A 239 -2.99 -13.96 -6.28
CA ILE A 239 -3.47 -13.42 -5.03
C ILE A 239 -3.39 -11.90 -5.11
N GLY A 240 -4.54 -11.23 -5.24
CA GLY A 240 -4.65 -9.78 -5.23
C GLY A 240 -4.63 -9.22 -3.81
N VAL A 241 -3.89 -8.15 -3.60
CA VAL A 241 -3.79 -7.43 -2.32
C VAL A 241 -3.88 -5.92 -2.54
N SER A 242 -4.06 -5.16 -1.45
CA SER A 242 -4.03 -3.69 -1.45
C SER A 242 -3.27 -3.18 -0.23
N CYS A 243 -2.09 -3.75 0.02
CA CYS A 243 -1.24 -3.40 1.15
C CYS A 243 0.18 -3.96 0.92
N PRO A 244 1.23 -3.13 0.99
CA PRO A 244 2.60 -3.59 0.83
C PRO A 244 2.99 -4.73 1.79
N PHE A 245 2.58 -4.63 3.04
CA PHE A 245 2.88 -5.67 4.04
C PHE A 245 2.11 -6.98 3.78
N CYS A 246 0.86 -6.91 3.30
CA CYS A 246 0.14 -8.11 2.89
C CYS A 246 0.83 -8.79 1.70
N THR A 247 1.41 -8.03 0.77
CA THR A 247 2.20 -8.56 -0.34
C THR A 247 3.33 -9.42 0.17
N THR A 248 4.17 -8.88 1.06
CA THR A 248 5.32 -9.58 1.67
C THR A 248 4.86 -10.87 2.38
N MET A 249 3.81 -10.78 3.20
CA MET A 249 3.34 -11.94 3.96
C MET A 249 2.83 -13.09 3.08
N PHE A 250 2.17 -12.79 1.96
CA PHE A 250 1.75 -13.82 1.02
C PHE A 250 2.91 -14.37 0.19
N GLU A 251 3.86 -13.52 -0.23
CA GLU A 251 5.06 -14.00 -0.93
C GLU A 251 5.88 -14.95 -0.05
N ASP A 252 6.06 -14.62 1.23
CA ASP A 252 6.73 -15.51 2.18
C ASP A 252 5.96 -16.81 2.37
N GLY A 253 4.63 -16.74 2.52
CA GLY A 253 3.79 -17.93 2.64
C GLY A 253 3.78 -18.82 1.38
N LEU A 254 3.94 -18.27 0.19
CA LEU A 254 4.12 -19.03 -1.06
C LEU A 254 5.51 -19.66 -1.13
N LYS A 255 6.58 -18.93 -0.77
CA LYS A 255 7.95 -19.44 -0.72
C LYS A 255 8.09 -20.60 0.27
N ASP A 256 7.53 -20.49 1.46
CA ASP A 256 7.51 -21.57 2.47
C ASP A 256 6.85 -22.87 1.93
N ARG A 257 6.08 -22.76 0.83
CA ARG A 257 5.37 -23.86 0.17
C ARG A 257 5.90 -24.23 -1.23
N ASN A 258 6.95 -23.54 -1.70
CA ASN A 258 7.52 -23.67 -3.05
C ASN A 258 6.46 -23.42 -4.16
N MET A 259 5.54 -22.48 -3.93
CA MET A 259 4.43 -22.14 -4.85
C MET A 259 4.60 -20.78 -5.55
N GLU A 260 5.71 -20.07 -5.33
CA GLU A 260 5.97 -18.72 -5.85
C GLU A 260 6.10 -18.64 -7.37
N GLU A 261 6.36 -19.77 -8.04
CA GLU A 261 6.39 -19.83 -9.51
C GLU A 261 5.00 -20.12 -10.11
N GLU A 262 4.12 -20.79 -9.37
CA GLU A 262 2.78 -21.17 -9.82
C GLU A 262 1.74 -20.08 -9.54
N VAL A 263 1.86 -19.40 -8.38
CA VAL A 263 0.92 -18.37 -7.93
C VAL A 263 1.67 -17.07 -7.69
N ARG A 264 1.15 -15.97 -8.24
CA ARG A 264 1.77 -14.65 -8.08
C ARG A 264 0.97 -13.78 -7.12
N VAL A 265 1.69 -12.96 -6.35
CA VAL A 265 1.06 -11.94 -5.50
C VAL A 265 1.19 -10.60 -6.20
N TYR A 266 0.08 -9.90 -6.40
CA TYR A 266 0.09 -8.55 -6.97
C TYR A 266 -0.76 -7.59 -6.14
N ASP A 267 -0.22 -6.39 -5.93
CA ASP A 267 -1.06 -5.27 -5.53
C ASP A 267 -1.96 -4.84 -6.69
N LEU A 268 -3.15 -4.31 -6.37
CA LEU A 268 -4.10 -3.87 -7.40
C LEU A 268 -3.54 -2.77 -8.31
N ALA A 269 -2.63 -1.93 -7.82
CA ALA A 269 -1.95 -0.95 -8.65
C ALA A 269 -1.08 -1.61 -9.71
N GLU A 270 -0.35 -2.68 -9.35
CA GLU A 270 0.48 -3.42 -10.29
C GLU A 270 -0.36 -4.13 -11.36
N LEU A 271 -1.49 -4.76 -10.94
CA LEU A 271 -2.42 -5.40 -11.88
C LEU A 271 -3.00 -4.38 -12.87
N LEU A 272 -3.43 -3.24 -12.36
CA LEU A 272 -4.01 -2.21 -13.21
C LEU A 272 -2.98 -1.66 -14.20
N ALA A 273 -1.74 -1.38 -13.74
CA ALA A 273 -0.66 -0.89 -14.60
C ALA A 273 -0.33 -1.85 -15.75
N GLN A 274 -0.42 -3.17 -15.53
CA GLN A 274 -0.23 -4.19 -16.58
C GLN A 274 -1.35 -4.20 -17.62
N THR A 275 -2.54 -3.71 -17.27
CA THR A 275 -3.73 -3.76 -18.14
C THR A 275 -4.04 -2.46 -18.85
N ILE A 276 -3.33 -1.39 -18.53
CA ILE A 276 -3.43 -0.11 -19.22
C ILE A 276 -2.49 -0.12 -20.43
N LYS A 277 -3.01 0.10 -21.64
CA LYS A 277 -2.16 0.41 -22.78
C LYS A 277 -1.69 1.86 -22.67
N SER A 278 -0.41 2.04 -22.56
CA SER A 278 0.21 3.34 -22.86
C SER A 278 0.10 3.57 -24.36
N ASP A 279 -0.63 4.60 -24.77
CA ASP A 279 -0.65 5.07 -26.17
C ASP A 279 0.61 5.89 -26.50
N LYS A 280 1.64 5.85 -25.65
CA LYS A 280 2.93 6.48 -25.93
C LYS A 280 3.71 5.63 -26.95
N LYS A 281 3.63 6.08 -28.22
CA LYS A 281 4.64 5.78 -29.24
C LYS A 281 5.93 6.55 -28.96
#